data_276fa488ba540a6c9978d7c829f1022f
#
_entry.id   276fa488ba540a6c9978d7c829f1022f
#
_cell.length_a   1.000
_cell.length_b   1.000
_cell.length_c   1.000
_cell.angle_alpha   90.00
_cell.angle_beta   90.00
_cell.angle_gamma   90.00
#
_symmetry.space_group_name_H-M   'P 1'
#
loop_
_entity.id
_entity.type
_entity.pdbx_description
1 polymer ?
#
loop_
_entity_poly.entity_id
_entity_poly.type
_entity_poly.pdbx_seq_one_letter_code
_entity_poly.pdbx_strand_id
1 'polypeptide(L)'
;MRILQISDTHSRHRKLKRLPAADVIVHCGDFADNGSEKEVLDFLNWFIELPYPHKIFVTGNHDLCLWFADGIEDLPDNVHFLQNRGCEINGVKFFGLRYNESPELIPHDVDVLITHEPPIMILDQSSGYHWGNEQLWNRVMEVKPRYHLFGHAHESNGITEEDGIIFSNGAVLDDVMNMRYKPRVIDYESEQL
;
A
#
# COMPACT_ATOMS: atom_id res chain seq x y z
N MET A 1 -17.40 -0.99 2.57
CA MET A 1 -16.47 -1.39 1.49
C MET A 1 -15.43 -2.35 2.07
N ARG A 2 -15.11 -3.43 1.38
CA ARG A 2 -14.07 -4.37 1.80
C ARG A 2 -12.79 -4.16 1.01
N ILE A 3 -11.67 -3.94 1.71
CA ILE A 3 -10.35 -3.69 1.14
C ILE A 3 -9.45 -4.89 1.44
N LEU A 4 -8.80 -5.47 0.43
CA LEU A 4 -7.75 -6.46 0.60
C LEU A 4 -6.40 -5.76 0.47
N GLN A 5 -5.61 -5.76 1.54
CA GLN A 5 -4.27 -5.19 1.55
C GLN A 5 -3.20 -6.27 1.41
N ILE A 6 -2.22 -6.00 0.57
CA ILE A 6 -0.95 -6.72 0.42
C ILE A 6 0.19 -5.72 0.24
N SER A 7 1.40 -6.11 0.57
CA SER A 7 2.63 -5.35 0.33
C SER A 7 3.83 -6.29 0.27
N ASP A 8 4.97 -5.80 -0.22
CA ASP A 8 6.28 -6.45 -0.14
C ASP A 8 6.25 -7.88 -0.72
N THR A 9 5.79 -7.98 -1.96
CA THR A 9 5.70 -9.28 -2.64
C THR A 9 7.01 -9.69 -3.34
N HIS A 10 7.92 -8.75 -3.62
CA HIS A 10 9.26 -8.98 -4.19
C HIS A 10 9.27 -10.09 -5.25
N SER A 11 8.52 -9.87 -6.33
CA SER A 11 8.36 -10.80 -7.47
C SER A 11 7.80 -12.19 -7.10
N ARG A 12 7.23 -12.34 -5.87
CA ARG A 12 6.63 -13.59 -5.39
C ARG A 12 5.10 -13.55 -5.37
N HIS A 13 4.48 -12.50 -5.93
CA HIS A 13 3.02 -12.28 -5.96
C HIS A 13 2.24 -13.50 -6.48
N ARG A 14 2.77 -14.26 -7.45
CA ARG A 14 2.14 -15.49 -7.97
C ARG A 14 2.08 -16.65 -6.96
N LYS A 15 2.77 -16.54 -5.81
CA LYS A 15 2.65 -17.49 -4.69
C LYS A 15 1.41 -17.20 -3.83
N LEU A 16 0.83 -16.01 -3.92
CA LEU A 16 -0.41 -15.64 -3.24
C LEU A 16 -1.58 -16.35 -3.91
N LYS A 17 -1.94 -17.51 -3.36
CA LYS A 17 -3.07 -18.31 -3.85
C LYS A 17 -4.28 -18.13 -2.93
N ARG A 18 -5.50 -18.15 -3.49
CA ARG A 18 -6.76 -18.04 -2.75
C ARG A 18 -6.87 -16.72 -1.98
N LEU A 19 -6.66 -15.61 -2.68
CA LEU A 19 -6.89 -14.28 -2.14
C LEU A 19 -8.38 -14.12 -1.76
N PRO A 20 -8.69 -13.55 -0.58
CA PRO A 20 -10.06 -13.27 -0.16
C PRO A 20 -10.80 -12.35 -1.14
N ALA A 21 -12.11 -12.49 -1.24
CA ALA A 21 -12.94 -11.56 -2.00
C ALA A 21 -12.96 -10.18 -1.31
N ALA A 22 -12.88 -9.12 -2.11
CA ALA A 22 -12.94 -7.73 -1.67
C ALA A 22 -13.44 -6.83 -2.81
N ASP A 23 -13.86 -5.62 -2.49
CA ASP A 23 -14.26 -4.60 -3.47
C ASP A 23 -13.03 -3.93 -4.10
N VAL A 24 -11.98 -3.76 -3.30
CA VAL A 24 -10.72 -3.14 -3.69
C VAL A 24 -9.55 -4.00 -3.22
N ILE A 25 -8.56 -4.25 -4.09
CA ILE A 25 -7.26 -4.76 -3.65
C ILE A 25 -6.24 -3.62 -3.70
N VAL A 26 -5.45 -3.48 -2.63
CA VAL A 26 -4.40 -2.46 -2.49
C VAL A 26 -3.05 -3.16 -2.34
N HIS A 27 -2.07 -2.77 -3.17
CA HIS A 27 -0.67 -3.17 -3.02
C HIS A 27 0.17 -1.95 -2.58
N CYS A 28 0.77 -2.02 -1.39
CA CYS A 28 1.47 -0.90 -0.77
C CYS A 28 2.97 -0.83 -1.13
N GLY A 29 3.36 -1.25 -2.34
CA GLY A 29 4.73 -1.14 -2.82
C GLY A 29 5.59 -2.40 -2.64
N ASP A 30 6.80 -2.37 -3.20
CA ASP A 30 7.74 -3.48 -3.26
C ASP A 30 7.16 -4.75 -3.90
N PHE A 31 6.55 -4.56 -5.08
CA PHE A 31 6.10 -5.69 -5.90
C PHE A 31 7.24 -6.30 -6.73
N ALA A 32 8.29 -5.54 -7.06
CA ALA A 32 9.52 -6.01 -7.69
C ALA A 32 10.58 -6.38 -6.64
N ASP A 33 11.59 -7.14 -7.02
CA ASP A 33 12.75 -7.51 -6.19
C ASP A 33 13.95 -6.58 -6.49
N ASN A 34 14.24 -6.38 -7.78
CA ASN A 34 15.33 -5.54 -8.26
C ASN A 34 14.85 -4.32 -9.06
N GLY A 35 13.55 -4.12 -9.18
CA GLY A 35 12.95 -2.98 -9.86
C GLY A 35 13.15 -2.96 -11.38
N SER A 36 13.38 -4.11 -12.00
CA SER A 36 13.51 -4.20 -13.46
C SER A 36 12.14 -4.07 -14.14
N GLU A 37 12.14 -3.55 -15.37
CA GLU A 37 10.94 -3.47 -16.20
C GLU A 37 10.25 -4.83 -16.36
N LYS A 38 11.01 -5.91 -16.48
CA LYS A 38 10.48 -7.27 -16.59
C LYS A 38 9.70 -7.69 -15.35
N GLU A 39 10.20 -7.37 -14.15
CA GLU A 39 9.52 -7.69 -12.89
C GLU A 39 8.23 -6.87 -12.73
N VAL A 40 8.29 -5.60 -13.10
CA VAL A 40 7.13 -4.71 -13.09
C VAL A 40 6.05 -5.21 -14.06
N LEU A 41 6.41 -5.57 -15.28
CA LEU A 41 5.48 -6.13 -16.26
C LEU A 41 4.88 -7.47 -15.80
N ASP A 42 5.66 -8.34 -15.14
CA ASP A 42 5.13 -9.59 -14.58
C ASP A 42 4.13 -9.33 -13.45
N PHE A 43 4.39 -8.34 -12.59
CA PHE A 43 3.45 -7.89 -11.57
C PHE A 43 2.18 -7.29 -12.18
N LEU A 44 2.30 -6.36 -13.12
CA LEU A 44 1.15 -5.71 -13.76
C LEU A 44 0.25 -6.72 -14.45
N ASN A 45 0.81 -7.65 -15.21
CA ASN A 45 0.05 -8.70 -15.87
C ASN A 45 -0.73 -9.57 -14.87
N TRP A 46 -0.09 -9.94 -13.74
CA TRP A 46 -0.77 -10.67 -12.69
C TRP A 46 -1.84 -9.83 -12.00
N PHE A 47 -1.54 -8.57 -11.65
CA PHE A 47 -2.41 -7.72 -10.85
C PHE A 47 -3.67 -7.32 -11.63
N ILE A 48 -3.52 -7.02 -12.92
CA ILE A 48 -4.64 -6.69 -13.83
C ILE A 48 -5.62 -7.86 -13.96
N GLU A 49 -5.13 -9.09 -14.03
CA GLU A 49 -5.95 -10.30 -14.16
C GLU A 49 -6.70 -10.69 -12.89
N LEU A 50 -6.37 -10.12 -11.73
CA LEU A 50 -7.07 -10.44 -10.48
C LEU A 50 -8.54 -10.03 -10.56
N PRO A 51 -9.47 -10.86 -9.99
CA PRO A 51 -10.92 -10.66 -10.13
C PRO A 51 -11.47 -9.64 -9.10
N TYR A 52 -10.79 -8.47 -8.95
CA TYR A 52 -11.28 -7.41 -8.08
C TYR A 52 -11.89 -6.26 -8.89
N PRO A 53 -13.04 -5.70 -8.45
CA PRO A 53 -13.65 -4.55 -9.10
C PRO A 53 -12.69 -3.37 -9.25
N HIS A 54 -11.91 -3.08 -8.21
CA HIS A 54 -10.90 -2.02 -8.22
C HIS A 54 -9.55 -2.52 -7.70
N LYS A 55 -8.49 -2.00 -8.26
CA LYS A 55 -7.11 -2.36 -7.93
C LYS A 55 -6.29 -1.09 -7.78
N ILE A 56 -5.61 -0.94 -6.65
CA ILE A 56 -4.78 0.22 -6.35
C ILE A 56 -3.37 -0.26 -6.03
N PHE A 57 -2.35 0.44 -6.52
CA PHE A 57 -0.98 0.20 -6.11
C PHE A 57 -0.15 1.47 -6.07
N VAL A 58 0.86 1.48 -5.20
CA VAL A 58 1.91 2.49 -5.09
C VAL A 58 3.26 1.83 -5.30
N THR A 59 4.32 2.60 -5.50
CA THR A 59 5.68 2.08 -5.54
C THR A 59 6.30 2.01 -4.15
N GLY A 60 7.21 1.04 -3.95
CA GLY A 60 8.14 0.99 -2.83
C GLY A 60 9.58 1.27 -3.28
N ASN A 61 10.54 1.02 -2.38
CA ASN A 61 11.95 1.27 -2.65
C ASN A 61 12.59 0.27 -3.63
N HIS A 62 11.98 -0.89 -3.85
CA HIS A 62 12.45 -1.87 -4.83
C HIS A 62 11.85 -1.69 -6.24
N ASP A 63 10.86 -0.83 -6.42
CA ASP A 63 10.15 -0.65 -7.70
C ASP A 63 10.83 0.42 -8.59
N LEU A 64 12.17 0.31 -8.75
CA LEU A 64 13.07 1.36 -9.26
C LEU A 64 12.67 1.96 -10.61
N CYS A 65 12.22 1.14 -11.57
CA CYS A 65 11.90 1.64 -12.90
C CYS A 65 10.65 2.55 -12.94
N LEU A 66 9.85 2.53 -11.87
CA LEU A 66 8.66 3.39 -11.73
C LEU A 66 8.84 4.57 -10.78
N TRP A 67 10.00 4.74 -10.14
CA TRP A 67 10.17 5.80 -9.14
C TRP A 67 9.84 7.20 -9.64
N PHE A 68 10.15 7.50 -10.90
CA PHE A 68 9.91 8.80 -11.50
C PHE A 68 8.78 8.79 -12.53
N ALA A 69 8.01 7.70 -12.60
CA ALA A 69 6.89 7.62 -13.51
C ALA A 69 5.69 8.40 -12.95
N ASP A 70 5.19 9.36 -13.72
CA ASP A 70 3.96 10.09 -13.37
C ASP A 70 2.69 9.28 -13.65
N GLY A 71 2.80 8.21 -14.41
CA GLY A 71 1.70 7.32 -14.78
C GLY A 71 2.20 6.12 -15.58
N ILE A 72 1.30 5.19 -15.83
CA ILE A 72 1.51 4.04 -16.71
C ILE A 72 0.42 4.10 -17.78
N GLU A 73 0.83 4.11 -19.04
CA GLU A 73 -0.10 4.11 -20.18
C GLU A 73 -0.85 2.77 -20.28
N ASP A 74 -2.03 2.81 -20.88
CA ASP A 74 -2.87 1.63 -21.17
C ASP A 74 -3.28 0.76 -19.96
N LEU A 75 -3.24 1.31 -18.74
CA LEU A 75 -3.86 0.63 -17.61
C LEU A 75 -5.38 0.57 -17.79
N PRO A 76 -6.04 -0.55 -17.45
CA PRO A 76 -7.50 -0.60 -17.37
C PRO A 76 -8.07 0.42 -16.40
N ASP A 77 -9.26 0.97 -16.68
CA ASP A 77 -9.91 2.02 -15.89
C ASP A 77 -10.08 1.67 -14.40
N ASN A 78 -10.12 0.38 -14.08
CA ASN A 78 -10.27 -0.12 -12.71
C ASN A 78 -8.92 -0.41 -12.02
N VAL A 79 -7.79 -0.03 -12.63
CA VAL A 79 -6.44 -0.19 -12.07
C VAL A 79 -5.82 1.19 -11.87
N HIS A 80 -5.58 1.55 -10.63
CA HIS A 80 -5.13 2.87 -10.22
C HIS A 80 -3.68 2.81 -9.73
N PHE A 81 -2.77 3.37 -10.50
CA PHE A 81 -1.39 3.63 -10.08
C PHE A 81 -1.34 4.99 -9.40
N LEU A 82 -1.18 5.01 -8.06
CA LEU A 82 -1.22 6.24 -7.29
C LEU A 82 0.20 6.70 -6.96
N GLN A 83 0.66 7.72 -7.68
CA GLN A 83 1.95 8.40 -7.47
C GLN A 83 1.68 9.88 -7.18
N ASN A 84 1.61 10.26 -5.89
CA ASN A 84 1.24 11.59 -5.42
C ASN A 84 -0.14 12.04 -5.94
N ARG A 85 -1.06 11.10 -6.05
CA ARG A 85 -2.43 11.36 -6.54
C ARG A 85 -3.45 10.53 -5.82
N GLY A 86 -4.70 10.96 -5.91
CA GLY A 86 -5.85 10.25 -5.36
C GLY A 86 -6.75 9.65 -6.42
N CYS A 87 -7.64 8.78 -5.97
CA CYS A 87 -8.84 8.35 -6.68
C CYS A 87 -10.01 8.22 -5.68
N GLU A 88 -11.23 8.27 -6.20
CA GLU A 88 -12.42 8.04 -5.41
C GLU A 88 -13.15 6.79 -5.89
N ILE A 89 -13.47 5.89 -4.96
CA ILE A 89 -14.17 4.64 -5.25
C ILE A 89 -15.36 4.53 -4.29
N ASN A 90 -16.58 4.57 -4.83
CA ASN A 90 -17.81 4.48 -4.06
C ASN A 90 -17.89 5.51 -2.90
N GLY A 91 -17.43 6.73 -3.14
CA GLY A 91 -17.44 7.82 -2.17
C GLY A 91 -16.30 7.78 -1.15
N VAL A 92 -15.37 6.83 -1.24
CA VAL A 92 -14.16 6.74 -0.40
C VAL A 92 -12.97 7.31 -1.16
N LYS A 93 -12.27 8.26 -0.55
CA LYS A 93 -11.11 8.95 -1.13
C LYS A 93 -9.83 8.27 -0.74
N PHE A 94 -9.15 7.70 -1.73
CA PHE A 94 -7.81 7.10 -1.61
C PHE A 94 -6.75 8.08 -2.07
N PHE A 95 -5.61 8.12 -1.39
CA PHE A 95 -4.43 8.85 -1.85
C PHE A 95 -3.19 7.99 -1.69
N GLY A 96 -2.38 7.89 -2.75
CA GLY A 96 -1.09 7.21 -2.75
C GLY A 96 0.06 8.21 -2.75
N LEU A 97 0.91 8.17 -1.72
CA LEU A 97 2.16 8.92 -1.68
C LEU A 97 3.27 8.05 -2.29
N ARG A 98 4.02 8.62 -3.23
CA ARG A 98 5.20 7.99 -3.81
C ARG A 98 6.28 7.76 -2.74
N TYR A 99 7.01 6.66 -2.86
CA TYR A 99 8.16 6.39 -2.00
C TYR A 99 9.18 7.55 -2.01
N ASN A 100 9.67 7.92 -0.83
CA ASN A 100 10.66 8.99 -0.61
C ASN A 100 10.20 10.37 -1.12
N GLU A 101 8.90 10.65 -1.06
CA GLU A 101 8.31 11.94 -1.44
C GLU A 101 7.90 12.75 -0.20
N SER A 102 7.72 14.05 -0.37
CA SER A 102 7.30 14.94 0.72
C SER A 102 5.88 14.59 1.22
N PRO A 103 5.69 14.28 2.51
CA PRO A 103 4.37 14.04 3.08
C PRO A 103 3.41 15.25 3.01
N GLU A 104 3.92 16.45 2.79
CA GLU A 104 3.10 17.66 2.61
C GLU A 104 2.15 17.58 1.41
N LEU A 105 2.43 16.68 0.45
CA LEU A 105 1.56 16.43 -0.69
C LEU A 105 0.25 15.70 -0.33
N ILE A 106 0.18 15.08 0.86
CA ILE A 106 -1.03 14.37 1.31
C ILE A 106 -2.14 15.40 1.55
N PRO A 107 -3.31 15.29 0.88
CA PRO A 107 -4.43 16.21 1.07
C PRO A 107 -5.10 15.99 2.42
N HIS A 108 -5.81 17.05 2.93
CA HIS A 108 -6.53 16.97 4.21
C HIS A 108 -7.82 16.13 4.15
N ASP A 109 -8.35 15.88 2.96
CA ASP A 109 -9.65 15.22 2.76
C ASP A 109 -9.50 13.77 2.25
N VAL A 110 -8.48 13.05 2.74
CA VAL A 110 -8.23 11.65 2.41
C VAL A 110 -8.82 10.71 3.46
N ASP A 111 -9.55 9.68 3.01
CA ASP A 111 -10.10 8.64 3.88
C ASP A 111 -9.12 7.49 4.10
N VAL A 112 -8.47 7.05 3.02
CA VAL A 112 -7.50 5.93 3.02
C VAL A 112 -6.19 6.42 2.41
N LEU A 113 -5.19 6.63 3.26
CA LEU A 113 -3.83 6.94 2.85
C LEU A 113 -3.08 5.63 2.55
N ILE A 114 -2.35 5.63 1.45
CA ILE A 114 -1.49 4.51 1.04
C ILE A 114 -0.07 5.03 0.86
N THR A 115 0.86 4.47 1.61
CA THR A 115 2.30 4.73 1.47
C THR A 115 3.04 3.40 1.37
N HIS A 116 4.31 3.41 1.02
CA HIS A 116 5.14 2.22 1.22
C HIS A 116 5.79 2.26 2.61
N GLU A 117 6.42 3.38 2.97
CA GLU A 117 7.02 3.56 4.29
C GLU A 117 5.97 3.63 5.39
N PRO A 118 6.24 3.04 6.57
CA PRO A 118 5.46 3.28 7.78
C PRO A 118 5.74 4.66 8.37
N PRO A 119 4.82 5.25 9.16
CA PRO A 119 5.15 6.35 10.04
C PRO A 119 6.03 5.84 11.20
N ILE A 120 6.89 6.70 11.74
CA ILE A 120 7.79 6.34 12.83
C ILE A 120 7.04 5.77 14.04
N MET A 121 7.55 4.71 14.66
CA MET A 121 7.02 4.01 15.84
C MET A 121 5.71 3.25 15.62
N ILE A 122 5.18 3.21 14.41
CA ILE A 122 3.95 2.50 14.11
C ILE A 122 4.22 1.34 13.14
N LEU A 123 4.27 0.10 13.68
CA LEU A 123 4.48 -1.12 12.88
C LEU A 123 5.68 -0.98 11.93
N ASP A 124 6.77 -0.39 12.41
CA ASP A 124 7.92 0.05 11.63
C ASP A 124 9.23 -0.67 11.96
N GLN A 125 9.19 -1.66 12.87
CA GLN A 125 10.37 -2.41 13.26
C GLN A 125 10.66 -3.56 12.30
N SER A 126 11.92 -3.65 11.87
CA SER A 126 12.45 -4.78 11.13
C SER A 126 13.93 -4.93 11.41
N SER A 127 14.42 -6.15 11.62
CA SER A 127 15.82 -6.45 11.96
C SER A 127 16.36 -5.66 13.15
N GLY A 128 15.50 -5.33 14.12
CA GLY A 128 15.85 -4.59 15.35
C GLY A 128 15.98 -3.07 15.19
N TYR A 129 15.62 -2.51 14.05
CA TYR A 129 15.65 -1.08 13.75
C TYR A 129 14.24 -0.55 13.49
N HIS A 130 14.03 0.74 13.73
CA HIS A 130 12.85 1.48 13.28
C HIS A 130 13.12 2.06 11.89
N TRP A 131 12.22 1.76 10.94
CA TRP A 131 12.30 2.18 9.54
C TRP A 131 11.26 3.24 9.19
N GLY A 132 10.53 3.72 10.19
CA GLY A 132 9.45 4.68 9.98
C GLY A 132 9.93 6.09 9.74
N ASN A 133 9.08 6.88 9.09
CA ASN A 133 9.33 8.26 8.70
C ASN A 133 8.64 9.23 9.68
N GLU A 134 9.43 10.11 10.34
CA GLU A 134 8.92 11.08 11.33
C GLU A 134 8.08 12.18 10.67
N GLN A 135 8.47 12.65 9.48
CA GLN A 135 7.70 13.68 8.77
C GLN A 135 6.34 13.12 8.32
N LEU A 136 6.32 11.84 7.89
CA LEU A 136 5.08 11.15 7.56
C LEU A 136 4.17 11.03 8.80
N TRP A 137 4.72 10.66 9.96
CA TRP A 137 3.95 10.63 11.22
C TRP A 137 3.30 11.98 11.50
N ASN A 138 4.08 13.07 11.47
CA ASN A 138 3.56 14.41 11.74
C ASN A 138 2.43 14.79 10.78
N ARG A 139 2.59 14.50 9.49
CA ARG A 139 1.54 14.80 8.50
C ARG A 139 0.31 13.93 8.65
N VAL A 140 0.47 12.65 8.95
CA VAL A 140 -0.66 11.74 9.21
C VAL A 140 -1.47 12.20 10.42
N MET A 141 -0.82 12.66 11.48
CA MET A 141 -1.48 13.18 12.68
C MET A 141 -2.21 14.52 12.43
N GLU A 142 -1.74 15.31 11.47
CA GLU A 142 -2.42 16.54 11.03
C GLU A 142 -3.65 16.25 10.16
N VAL A 143 -3.49 15.34 9.16
CA VAL A 143 -4.52 15.00 8.17
C VAL A 143 -5.59 14.10 8.78
N LYS A 144 -5.20 13.17 9.64
CA LYS A 144 -6.04 12.17 10.30
C LYS A 144 -6.88 11.33 9.31
N PRO A 145 -6.25 10.63 8.36
CA PRO A 145 -6.97 9.70 7.51
C PRO A 145 -7.61 8.62 8.41
N ARG A 146 -8.74 8.07 8.00
CA ARG A 146 -9.36 6.98 8.75
C ARG A 146 -8.51 5.71 8.74
N TYR A 147 -7.84 5.44 7.61
CA TYR A 147 -6.94 4.30 7.44
C TYR A 147 -5.62 4.76 6.83
N HIS A 148 -4.51 4.23 7.35
CA HIS A 148 -3.20 4.35 6.74
C HIS A 148 -2.65 2.95 6.47
N LEU A 149 -2.52 2.60 5.19
CA LEU A 149 -2.07 1.30 4.69
C LEU A 149 -0.64 1.42 4.16
N PHE A 150 0.26 0.54 4.62
CA PHE A 150 1.68 0.58 4.24
C PHE A 150 2.32 -0.82 4.30
N GLY A 151 3.65 -0.91 4.08
CA GLY A 151 4.45 -2.13 4.14
C GLY A 151 5.85 -1.87 4.67
N HIS A 152 6.88 -2.25 3.90
CA HIS A 152 8.29 -1.98 4.11
C HIS A 152 8.94 -2.70 5.31
N ALA A 153 8.42 -2.55 6.51
CA ALA A 153 8.92 -3.22 7.71
C ALA A 153 8.34 -4.64 7.79
N HIS A 154 9.02 -5.62 7.20
CA HIS A 154 8.52 -6.98 6.98
C HIS A 154 8.10 -7.69 8.27
N GLU A 155 8.90 -7.56 9.37
CA GLU A 155 8.59 -8.22 10.64
C GLU A 155 7.42 -7.59 11.39
N SER A 156 7.01 -6.38 11.00
CA SER A 156 5.94 -5.62 11.64
C SER A 156 4.57 -5.77 10.96
N ASN A 157 4.37 -6.83 10.16
CA ASN A 157 3.02 -7.12 9.64
C ASN A 157 2.00 -7.09 10.79
N GLY A 158 1.02 -6.20 10.72
CA GLY A 158 0.08 -6.01 11.81
C GLY A 158 -0.97 -4.95 11.50
N ILE A 159 -1.87 -4.78 12.46
CA ILE A 159 -2.84 -3.69 12.50
C ILE A 159 -2.85 -3.10 13.92
N THR A 160 -2.95 -1.80 14.03
CA THR A 160 -3.08 -1.07 15.30
C THR A 160 -3.95 0.15 15.10
N GLU A 161 -4.44 0.72 16.18
CA GLU A 161 -5.17 1.98 16.17
C GLU A 161 -4.46 2.96 17.11
N GLU A 162 -4.28 4.18 16.61
CA GLU A 162 -3.71 5.31 17.39
C GLU A 162 -4.46 6.58 16.99
N ASP A 163 -4.92 7.37 17.97
CA ASP A 163 -5.65 8.63 17.76
C ASP A 163 -6.85 8.55 16.81
N GLY A 164 -7.53 7.41 16.77
CA GLY A 164 -8.68 7.15 15.90
C GLY A 164 -8.31 6.81 14.45
N ILE A 165 -7.01 6.65 14.15
CA ILE A 165 -6.50 6.22 12.85
C ILE A 165 -6.17 4.74 12.91
N ILE A 166 -6.64 3.96 11.94
CA ILE A 166 -6.29 2.55 11.82
C ILE A 166 -5.07 2.42 10.91
N PHE A 167 -3.96 1.96 11.47
CA PHE A 167 -2.71 1.70 10.78
C PHE A 167 -2.59 0.22 10.45
N SER A 168 -2.16 -0.10 9.22
CA SER A 168 -2.00 -1.48 8.80
C SER A 168 -0.74 -1.66 7.95
N ASN A 169 0.20 -2.48 8.46
CA ASN A 169 1.34 -2.97 7.70
C ASN A 169 0.95 -4.29 7.01
N GLY A 170 0.91 -4.28 5.68
CA GLY A 170 0.45 -5.39 4.83
C GLY A 170 1.55 -6.27 4.25
N ALA A 171 2.82 -6.17 4.73
CA ALA A 171 3.92 -6.99 4.25
C ALA A 171 3.58 -8.48 4.32
N VAL A 172 3.74 -9.22 3.23
CA VAL A 172 3.41 -10.65 3.17
C VAL A 172 4.64 -11.56 3.34
N LEU A 173 5.85 -11.00 3.17
CA LEU A 173 7.12 -11.69 3.38
C LEU A 173 7.71 -11.37 4.74
N ASP A 174 8.54 -12.27 5.26
CA ASP A 174 9.45 -12.00 6.38
C ASP A 174 10.80 -11.46 5.88
N ASP A 175 11.71 -11.07 6.79
CA ASP A 175 13.03 -10.50 6.47
C ASP A 175 13.97 -11.46 5.72
N VAL A 176 13.66 -12.75 5.68
CA VAL A 176 14.37 -13.76 4.89
C VAL A 176 13.62 -14.13 3.61
N MET A 177 12.68 -13.30 3.20
CA MET A 177 11.91 -13.39 1.95
C MET A 177 11.04 -14.65 1.82
N ASN A 178 10.57 -15.21 2.94
CA ASN A 178 9.57 -16.26 2.91
C ASN A 178 8.17 -15.67 2.97
N MET A 179 7.23 -16.27 2.23
CA MET A 179 5.80 -15.97 2.33
C MET A 179 5.28 -16.43 3.70
N ARG A 180 5.19 -15.51 4.66
CA ARG A 180 4.87 -15.81 6.05
C ARG A 180 3.50 -15.30 6.48
N TYR A 181 3.14 -14.11 6.03
CA TYR A 181 1.92 -13.46 6.49
C TYR A 181 0.81 -13.54 5.44
N LYS A 182 -0.42 -13.52 5.92
CA LYS A 182 -1.59 -13.56 5.04
C LYS A 182 -1.98 -12.15 4.59
N PRO A 183 -2.49 -11.99 3.36
CA PRO A 183 -3.18 -10.77 2.94
C PRO A 183 -4.23 -10.36 3.97
N ARG A 184 -4.35 -9.07 4.23
CA ARG A 184 -5.23 -8.52 5.26
C ARG A 184 -6.52 -8.00 4.64
N VAL A 185 -7.63 -8.42 5.22
CA VAL A 185 -8.95 -7.88 4.88
C VAL A 185 -9.28 -6.79 5.90
N ILE A 186 -9.69 -5.63 5.39
CA ILE A 186 -10.12 -4.47 6.15
C ILE A 186 -11.55 -4.15 5.70
N ASP A 187 -12.49 -4.17 6.64
CA ASP A 187 -13.86 -3.74 6.39
C ASP A 187 -13.95 -2.24 6.68
N TYR A 188 -13.95 -1.41 5.62
CA TYR A 188 -14.13 0.04 5.71
C TYR A 188 -15.61 0.32 6.01
N GLU A 189 -15.86 0.88 7.18
CA GLU A 189 -17.18 1.36 7.58
C GLU A 189 -17.25 2.86 7.32
N SER A 190 -18.17 3.32 6.47
CA SER A 190 -18.49 4.75 6.38
C SER A 190 -19.12 5.20 7.69
N GLU A 191 -18.75 6.38 8.20
CA GLU A 191 -19.54 6.98 9.26
C GLU A 191 -20.99 7.12 8.78
N GLN A 192 -21.91 6.50 9.49
CA GLN A 192 -23.33 6.78 9.29
C GLN A 192 -23.57 8.19 9.83
N LEU A 193 -23.77 9.14 8.92
CA LEU A 193 -24.27 10.50 9.24
C LEU A 193 -25.66 10.44 9.87
#